data_9267e64f71f96672170b0fd8ab87121f
#
_entry.id   9267e64f71f96672170b0fd8ab87121f
#
_cell.length_a   1.000
_cell.length_b   1.000
_cell.length_c   1.000
_cell.angle_alpha   90.00
_cell.angle_beta   90.00
_cell.angle_gamma   90.00
#
_symmetry.space_group_name_H-M   'P 1'
#
loop_
_entity.id
_entity.type
_entity.pdbx_description
1 polymer ?
#
loop_
_entity_poly.entity_id
_entity_poly.type
_entity_poly.pdbx_seq_one_letter_code
_entity_poly.pdbx_strand_id
1 'polypeptide(L)'
;FSNSPNPFNADTEITFFLDHEQPELVIVDIYNIKGQLVRSLFEGKLGIGFHQLVWEGDNDRGVDVSSGIYLCRLHTEKVTLFHKMTLLK
;
A
#
# COMPACT_ATOMS: atom_id res chain seq x y z
N PHE A 1 -0.76 7.59 -7.31
CA PHE A 1 -0.99 6.49 -6.38
C PHE A 1 -1.95 5.50 -7.02
N SER A 2 -1.42 4.38 -7.39
CA SER A 2 -2.17 3.35 -8.11
C SER A 2 -1.65 1.97 -7.76
N ASN A 3 -2.38 0.93 -8.17
CA ASN A 3 -1.89 -0.44 -8.11
C ASN A 3 -2.23 -1.15 -9.42
N SER A 4 -1.37 -2.06 -9.84
CA SER A 4 -1.57 -2.83 -11.06
C SER A 4 -1.05 -4.26 -10.88
N PRO A 5 -1.83 -5.25 -11.25
CA PRO A 5 -3.21 -5.18 -11.72
C PRO A 5 -4.20 -4.77 -10.60
N ASN A 6 -5.36 -4.27 -10.97
CA ASN A 6 -6.46 -3.97 -10.06
C ASN A 6 -7.78 -4.14 -10.82
N PRO A 7 -8.63 -5.13 -10.55
CA PRO A 7 -8.45 -6.16 -9.52
C PRO A 7 -7.24 -7.06 -9.74
N PHE A 8 -6.74 -7.67 -8.67
CA PHE A 8 -5.57 -8.54 -8.74
C PHE A 8 -5.86 -9.92 -8.12
N ASN A 9 -5.10 -10.90 -8.53
CA ASN A 9 -5.33 -12.31 -8.15
C ASN A 9 -4.34 -12.77 -7.06
N ALA A 10 -3.05 -12.60 -7.29
CA ALA A 10 -2.01 -13.06 -6.37
C ALA A 10 -1.28 -11.88 -5.72
N ASP A 11 -0.75 -10.99 -6.55
CA ASP A 11 -0.03 -9.82 -6.09
C ASP A 11 -0.37 -8.59 -6.92
N THR A 12 -0.02 -7.44 -6.41
CA THR A 12 -0.18 -6.17 -7.12
C THR A 12 1.01 -5.27 -6.82
N GLU A 13 1.42 -4.49 -7.82
CA GLU A 13 2.46 -3.50 -7.67
C GLU A 13 1.82 -2.15 -7.37
N ILE A 14 2.21 -1.57 -6.24
CA ILE A 14 1.71 -0.28 -5.77
C ILE A 14 2.73 0.78 -6.18
N THR A 15 2.28 1.79 -6.91
CA THR A 15 3.12 2.87 -7.38
C THR A 15 2.61 4.19 -6.84
N PHE A 16 3.52 5.01 -6.33
CA PHE A 16 3.19 6.36 -5.88
C PHE A 16 4.34 7.31 -6.19
N PHE A 17 4.02 8.59 -6.25
CA PHE A 17 4.98 9.65 -6.54
C PHE A 17 5.08 10.58 -5.33
N LEU A 18 6.31 10.89 -4.94
CA LEU A 18 6.59 11.85 -3.87
C LEU A 18 7.21 13.10 -4.47
N ASP A 19 6.60 14.25 -4.15
CA ASP A 19 7.02 15.55 -4.63
C ASP A 19 7.40 16.43 -3.43
N HIS A 20 8.59 16.22 -2.92
CA HIS A 20 9.13 17.00 -1.81
C HIS A 20 10.65 17.11 -1.93
N GLU A 21 11.21 18.19 -1.40
CA GLU A 21 12.62 18.49 -1.58
C GLU A 21 13.56 17.68 -0.69
N GLN A 22 13.07 17.29 0.49
CA GLN A 22 13.86 16.54 1.47
C GLN A 22 13.28 15.15 1.65
N PRO A 23 14.12 14.13 1.87
CA PRO A 23 13.60 12.82 2.26
C PRO A 23 12.74 12.95 3.51
N GLU A 24 11.59 12.28 3.52
CA GLU A 24 10.72 12.26 4.68
C GLU A 24 10.27 10.85 5.00
N LEU A 25 9.85 10.68 6.25
CA LEU A 25 9.33 9.39 6.70
C LEU A 25 8.03 9.08 5.97
N VAL A 26 7.97 7.89 5.39
CA VAL A 26 6.82 7.39 4.64
C VAL A 26 6.39 6.06 5.23
N ILE A 27 5.10 5.93 5.47
CA ILE A 27 4.49 4.69 5.93
C ILE A 27 3.48 4.25 4.88
N VAL A 28 3.60 3.00 4.44
CA VAL A 28 2.63 2.39 3.51
C VAL A 28 2.12 1.13 4.17
N ASP A 29 0.82 1.07 4.39
CA ASP A 29 0.18 -0.08 5.03
C ASP A 29 -1.17 -0.38 4.37
N ILE A 30 -1.64 -1.60 4.63
CA ILE A 30 -2.85 -2.15 4.03
C ILE A 30 -3.87 -2.41 5.14
N TYR A 31 -5.11 -1.94 4.92
CA TYR A 31 -6.25 -2.14 5.82
C TYR A 31 -7.36 -2.90 5.10
N ASN A 32 -8.15 -3.65 5.86
CA ASN A 32 -9.40 -4.19 5.34
C ASN A 32 -10.51 -3.13 5.43
N ILE A 33 -11.70 -3.45 4.95
CA ILE A 33 -12.83 -2.50 4.95
C ILE A 33 -13.35 -2.18 6.35
N LYS A 34 -12.96 -2.96 7.35
CA LYS A 34 -13.31 -2.68 8.76
C LYS A 34 -12.32 -1.72 9.41
N GLY A 35 -11.29 -1.30 8.69
CA GLY A 35 -10.25 -0.43 9.21
C GLY A 35 -9.19 -1.14 10.04
N GLN A 36 -9.14 -2.47 9.97
CA GLN A 36 -8.13 -3.25 10.67
C GLN A 36 -6.85 -3.33 9.84
N LEU A 37 -5.70 -3.17 10.49
CA LEU A 37 -4.41 -3.31 9.83
C LEU A 37 -4.21 -4.76 9.39
N VAL A 38 -3.90 -4.94 8.12
CA VAL A 38 -3.62 -6.24 7.51
C VAL A 38 -2.11 -6.42 7.34
N ARG A 39 -1.46 -5.42 6.76
CA ARG A 39 -0.04 -5.52 6.43
C ARG A 39 0.65 -4.17 6.59
N SER A 40 1.77 -4.16 7.33
CA SER A 40 2.71 -3.05 7.34
C SER A 40 3.68 -3.27 6.19
N LEU A 41 3.44 -2.62 5.06
CA LEU A 41 4.16 -2.91 3.83
C LEU A 41 5.53 -2.24 3.79
N PHE A 42 5.60 -1.00 4.24
CA PHE A 42 6.85 -0.24 4.22
C PHE A 42 6.83 0.86 5.28
N GLU A 43 7.98 1.08 5.89
CA GLU A 43 8.23 2.23 6.74
C GLU A 43 9.68 2.64 6.59
N GLY A 44 9.92 3.90 6.21
CA GLY A 44 11.26 4.40 6.04
C GLY A 44 11.28 5.76 5.36
N LYS A 45 12.47 6.32 5.20
CA LYS A 45 12.65 7.59 4.51
C LYS A 45 12.77 7.37 3.01
N LEU A 46 12.01 8.14 2.25
CA LEU A 46 12.05 8.13 0.80
C LEU A 46 12.23 9.54 0.27
N GLY A 47 12.99 9.65 -0.83
CA GLY A 47 13.19 10.91 -1.54
C GLY A 47 12.15 11.16 -2.60
N ILE A 48 12.33 12.26 -3.33
CA ILE A 48 11.47 12.66 -4.45
C ILE A 48 11.49 11.59 -5.55
N GLY A 49 10.36 11.39 -6.21
CA GLY A 49 10.24 10.53 -7.39
C GLY A 49 9.20 9.45 -7.25
N PHE A 50 9.22 8.52 -8.20
CA PHE A 50 8.35 7.36 -8.21
C PHE A 50 8.92 6.25 -7.32
N HIS A 51 8.01 5.59 -6.60
CA HIS A 51 8.33 4.44 -5.76
C HIS A 51 7.35 3.31 -6.04
N GLN A 52 7.85 2.08 -5.96
CA GLN A 52 7.06 0.88 -6.23
C GLN A 52 7.25 -0.13 -5.11
N LEU A 53 6.13 -0.70 -4.67
CA LEU A 53 6.10 -1.75 -3.66
C LEU A 53 5.19 -2.87 -4.17
N VAL A 54 5.48 -4.10 -3.76
CA VAL A 54 4.64 -5.25 -4.12
C VAL A 54 3.90 -5.72 -2.87
N TRP A 55 2.58 -5.86 -2.98
CA TRP A 55 1.79 -6.54 -1.95
C TRP A 55 1.33 -7.90 -2.49
N GLU A 56 1.61 -8.94 -1.75
CA GLU A 56 1.34 -10.32 -2.15
C GLU A 56 0.00 -10.85 -1.65
N GLY A 57 -0.90 -9.98 -1.24
CA GLY A 57 -2.21 -10.39 -0.73
C GLY A 57 -2.14 -11.13 0.58
N ASP A 58 -1.23 -10.76 1.44
CA ASP A 58 -0.95 -11.43 2.70
C ASP A 58 -0.99 -10.45 3.89
N ASN A 59 -1.09 -11.01 5.09
CA ASN A 59 -0.99 -10.22 6.33
C ASN A 59 0.45 -10.21 6.85
N ASP A 60 0.66 -9.55 8.01
CA ASP A 60 1.99 -9.42 8.61
C ASP A 60 2.60 -10.75 9.04
N ARG A 61 1.81 -11.81 9.12
CA ARG A 61 2.29 -13.16 9.42
C ARG A 61 2.66 -13.96 8.16
N GLY A 62 2.50 -13.34 6.98
CA GLY A 62 2.73 -14.02 5.72
C GLY A 62 1.60 -14.97 5.32
N VAL A 63 0.42 -14.83 5.94
CA VAL A 63 -0.74 -15.67 5.64
C VAL A 63 -1.62 -14.95 4.63
N ASP A 64 -2.02 -15.65 3.57
CA ASP A 64 -2.90 -15.10 2.54
C ASP A 64 -4.23 -14.65 3.13
N VAL A 65 -4.67 -13.47 2.71
CA VAL A 65 -5.98 -12.93 3.11
C VAL A 65 -7.02 -13.26 2.06
N SER A 66 -8.29 -13.16 2.46
CA SER A 66 -9.42 -13.51 1.59
C SER A 66 -9.67 -12.47 0.51
N SER A 67 -10.39 -12.86 -0.53
CA SER A 67 -10.89 -11.94 -1.55
C SER A 67 -11.68 -10.81 -0.89
N GLY A 68 -11.56 -9.63 -1.41
CA GLY A 68 -12.27 -8.48 -0.90
C GLY A 68 -11.62 -7.17 -1.27
N ILE A 69 -12.14 -6.11 -0.68
CA ILE A 69 -11.65 -4.75 -0.85
C ILE A 69 -10.66 -4.43 0.26
N TYR A 70 -9.53 -3.86 -0.13
CA TYR A 70 -8.48 -3.43 0.78
C TYR A 70 -8.12 -1.98 0.48
N LEU A 71 -7.66 -1.28 1.51
CA LEU A 71 -7.25 0.11 1.39
C LEU A 71 -5.76 0.19 1.65
N CYS A 72 -5.03 0.73 0.69
CA CYS A 72 -3.63 1.06 0.86
C CYS A 72 -3.52 2.49 1.36
N ARG A 73 -2.87 2.67 2.50
CA ARG A 73 -2.64 4.00 3.07
C ARG A 73 -1.20 4.42 2.79
N LEU A 74 -1.05 5.59 2.21
CA LEU A 74 0.24 6.28 2.09
C LEU A 74 0.22 7.44 3.07
N HIS A 75 1.07 7.39 4.07
CA HIS A 75 1.13 8.40 5.13
C HIS A 75 2.51 9.04 5.18
N THR A 76 2.54 10.35 5.10
CA THR A 76 3.74 11.16 5.30
C THR A 76 3.44 12.22 6.36
N GLU A 77 4.43 13.04 6.71
CA GLU A 77 4.22 14.14 7.65
C GLU A 77 3.22 15.18 7.13
N LYS A 78 3.03 15.24 5.82
CA LYS A 78 2.20 16.27 5.18
C LYS A 78 0.83 15.77 4.74
N VAL A 79 0.72 14.50 4.35
CA VAL A 79 -0.52 13.98 3.77
C VAL A 79 -0.77 12.55 4.23
N THR A 80 -2.05 12.18 4.18
CA THR A 80 -2.49 10.78 4.28
C THR A 80 -3.43 10.53 3.12
N LEU A 81 -3.07 9.57 2.29
CA LEU A 81 -3.84 9.21 1.11
C LEU A 81 -4.24 7.74 1.19
N PHE A 82 -5.42 7.42 0.67
CA PHE A 82 -5.93 6.06 0.59
C PHE A 82 -6.19 5.68 -0.85
N HIS A 83 -5.89 4.45 -1.19
CA HIS A 83 -6.18 3.88 -2.50
C HIS A 83 -6.87 2.53 -2.34
N LYS A 84 -8.02 2.37 -2.99
CA LYS A 84 -8.81 1.15 -2.94
C LYS A 84 -8.27 0.12 -3.92
N MET A 85 -8.11 -1.12 -3.43
CA MET A 85 -7.68 -2.26 -4.22
C MET A 85 -8.67 -3.40 -4.05
N THR A 86 -8.82 -4.21 -5.09
CA THR A 86 -9.72 -5.37 -5.07
C THR A 86 -8.92 -6.64 -5.30
N LEU A 87 -8.93 -7.54 -4.33
CA LEU A 87 -8.31 -8.86 -4.42
C LEU A 87 -9.37 -9.89 -4.78
N LEU A 88 -9.14 -10.61 -5.88
CA LEU A 88 -10.01 -11.68 -6.37
C LEU A 88 -9.22 -12.99 -6.41
N LYS A 89 -9.58 -13.90 -5.58
CA LYS A 89 -8.97 -15.24 -5.55
C LYS A 89 -9.86 -16.31 -6.15
#